data_a142c0477363aa02d43c39f798af512c
#
_entry.id   a142c0477363aa02d43c39f798af512c
#
_cell.length_a   1.000
_cell.length_b   1.000
_cell.length_c   1.000
_cell.angle_alpha   90.00
_cell.angle_beta   90.00
_cell.angle_gamma   90.00
#
_symmetry.space_group_name_H-M   'P 1'
#
loop_
_entity.id
_entity.type
_entity.pdbx_description
1 polymer ?
#
loop_
_entity_poly.entity_id
_entity_poly.type
_entity_poly.pdbx_seq_one_letter_code
_entity_poly.pdbx_strand_id
1 'polypeptide(L)'
;MVGMQISQLDHVSVLVTDIERSRRYYRDLLGLTEIAKPRTFDFKVLWFDLGNQHLHLLVKAKPDALSPRHFALRVKDARAARNYLKEKGIAVEETTVIPGADRFFIFDPDGNRVEIVQWLEPYDPAASGAVRLD
;
A
#
# COMPACT_ATOMS: atom_id res chain seq x y z
N MET A 1 -13.34 -15.55 -30.09
CA MET A 1 -12.58 -14.28 -30.02
C MET A 1 -12.36 -13.90 -28.56
N VAL A 2 -11.17 -13.47 -28.27
CA VAL A 2 -10.84 -12.95 -26.93
C VAL A 2 -10.74 -11.44 -26.99
N GLY A 3 -11.27 -10.78 -26.00
CA GLY A 3 -11.06 -9.37 -25.82
C GLY A 3 -9.79 -9.12 -25.02
N MET A 4 -9.86 -8.21 -24.05
CA MET A 4 -8.75 -7.94 -23.16
C MET A 4 -8.72 -9.01 -22.06
N GLN A 5 -7.59 -9.65 -21.87
CA GLN A 5 -7.39 -10.65 -20.82
C GLN A 5 -6.54 -10.05 -19.71
N ILE A 6 -7.19 -9.71 -18.62
CA ILE A 6 -6.51 -9.12 -17.47
C ILE A 6 -6.04 -10.25 -16.56
N SER A 7 -4.74 -10.27 -16.24
CA SER A 7 -4.15 -11.29 -15.38
C SER A 7 -4.03 -10.84 -13.92
N GLN A 8 -3.61 -9.60 -13.68
CA GLN A 8 -3.38 -9.10 -12.32
C GLN A 8 -3.18 -7.58 -12.34
N LEU A 9 -3.07 -7.00 -11.15
CA LEU A 9 -2.55 -5.64 -11.04
C LEU A 9 -1.06 -5.66 -11.32
N ASP A 10 -0.59 -4.71 -12.14
CA ASP A 10 0.83 -4.56 -12.44
C ASP A 10 1.52 -3.70 -11.37
N HIS A 11 0.95 -2.54 -11.10
CA HIS A 11 1.47 -1.63 -10.09
C HIS A 11 0.37 -0.70 -9.58
N VAL A 12 0.65 -0.05 -8.46
CA VAL A 12 -0.13 1.09 -7.98
C VAL A 12 0.78 2.31 -7.95
N SER A 13 0.21 3.49 -8.11
CA SER A 13 0.96 4.74 -7.99
C SER A 13 0.24 5.70 -7.07
N VAL A 14 1.03 6.48 -6.31
CA VAL A 14 0.51 7.51 -5.43
C VAL A 14 1.33 8.80 -5.62
N LEU A 15 0.73 9.92 -5.27
CA LEU A 15 1.40 11.21 -5.37
C LEU A 15 2.09 11.55 -4.06
N VAL A 16 3.32 12.02 -4.15
CA VAL A 16 4.09 12.51 -3.01
C VAL A 16 4.69 13.86 -3.36
N THR A 17 5.10 14.64 -2.36
CA THR A 17 5.61 15.99 -2.60
C THR A 17 7.10 16.14 -2.32
N ASP A 18 7.73 15.18 -1.64
CA ASP A 18 9.15 15.26 -1.27
C ASP A 18 9.78 13.87 -1.44
N ILE A 19 10.68 13.75 -2.40
CA ILE A 19 11.27 12.46 -2.78
C ILE A 19 12.09 11.85 -1.64
N GLU A 20 12.90 12.64 -0.93
CA GLU A 20 13.75 12.11 0.13
C GLU A 20 12.93 11.73 1.38
N ARG A 21 11.92 12.51 1.72
CA ARG A 21 11.02 12.19 2.82
C ARG A 21 10.24 10.91 2.52
N SER A 22 9.78 10.75 1.28
CA SER A 22 9.06 9.55 0.85
C SER A 22 9.97 8.32 0.83
N ARG A 23 11.24 8.50 0.40
CA ARG A 23 12.22 7.41 0.43
C ARG A 23 12.45 6.94 1.86
N ARG A 24 12.62 7.85 2.82
CA ARG A 24 12.78 7.47 4.23
C ARG A 24 11.57 6.72 4.77
N TYR A 25 10.38 7.09 4.34
CA TYR A 25 9.15 6.42 4.77
C TYR A 25 9.02 5.03 4.13
N TYR A 26 9.07 4.94 2.82
CA TYR A 26 8.76 3.69 2.13
C TYR A 26 9.94 2.71 2.13
N ARG A 27 11.15 3.20 1.91
CA ARG A 27 12.34 2.34 1.90
C ARG A 27 12.81 2.04 3.32
N ASP A 28 13.03 3.08 4.13
CA ASP A 28 13.73 2.91 5.40
C ASP A 28 12.78 2.49 6.52
N LEU A 29 11.62 3.09 6.64
CA LEU A 29 10.65 2.75 7.67
C LEU A 29 9.87 1.48 7.32
N LEU A 30 9.23 1.43 6.14
CA LEU A 30 8.42 0.29 5.73
C LEU A 30 9.25 -0.87 5.19
N GLY A 31 10.49 -0.64 4.80
CA GLY A 31 11.40 -1.70 4.35
C GLY A 31 11.19 -2.17 2.91
N LEU A 32 10.57 -1.33 2.06
CA LEU A 32 10.38 -1.70 0.66
C LEU A 32 11.70 -1.58 -0.11
N THR A 33 11.85 -2.43 -1.11
CA THR A 33 13.05 -2.47 -1.95
C THR A 33 12.93 -1.45 -3.08
N GLU A 34 13.75 -0.40 -3.03
CA GLU A 34 13.80 0.58 -4.10
C GLU A 34 14.54 0.00 -5.31
N ILE A 35 14.00 0.24 -6.51
CA ILE A 35 14.63 -0.13 -7.78
C ILE A 35 14.77 1.13 -8.64
N ALA A 36 15.67 1.06 -9.63
CA ALA A 36 15.90 2.18 -10.52
C ALA A 36 14.69 2.42 -11.42
N LYS A 37 14.39 3.69 -11.66
CA LYS A 37 13.35 4.07 -12.62
C LYS A 37 13.84 3.81 -14.06
N PRO A 38 12.92 3.70 -15.04
CA PRO A 38 13.32 3.61 -16.44
C PRO A 38 14.20 4.80 -16.86
N ARG A 39 15.22 4.50 -17.64
CA ARG A 39 16.18 5.52 -18.10
C ARG A 39 15.53 6.61 -18.96
N THR A 40 14.42 6.26 -19.61
CA THR A 40 13.67 7.18 -20.48
C THR A 40 12.83 8.20 -19.71
N PHE A 41 12.69 8.03 -18.38
CA PHE A 41 11.93 8.97 -17.55
C PHE A 41 12.82 10.14 -17.14
N ASP A 42 12.45 11.35 -17.54
CA ASP A 42 13.15 12.59 -17.18
C ASP A 42 12.49 13.31 -16.00
N PHE A 43 11.48 12.69 -15.37
CA PHE A 43 10.76 13.25 -14.22
C PHE A 43 11.06 12.45 -12.96
N LYS A 44 10.80 13.07 -11.80
CA LYS A 44 11.07 12.47 -10.50
C LYS A 44 10.01 11.43 -10.17
N VAL A 45 10.46 10.23 -9.87
CA VAL A 45 9.61 9.10 -9.48
C VAL A 45 10.46 8.14 -8.68
N LEU A 46 9.84 7.47 -7.69
CA LEU A 46 10.46 6.36 -6.98
C LEU A 46 9.71 5.08 -7.33
N TRP A 47 10.45 4.03 -7.60
CA TRP A 47 9.90 2.72 -7.88
C TRP A 47 10.33 1.73 -6.80
N PHE A 48 9.38 0.96 -6.31
CA PHE A 48 9.62 -0.09 -5.33
C PHE A 48 9.12 -1.42 -5.87
N ASP A 49 9.93 -2.46 -5.67
CA ASP A 49 9.61 -3.82 -6.09
C ASP A 49 8.99 -4.58 -4.91
N LEU A 50 7.81 -5.15 -5.12
CA LEU A 50 7.13 -6.00 -4.14
C LEU A 50 7.02 -7.45 -4.64
N GLY A 51 7.91 -7.87 -5.53
CA GLY A 51 7.89 -9.19 -6.14
C GLY A 51 7.21 -9.17 -7.49
N ASN A 52 5.94 -9.54 -7.56
CA ASN A 52 5.18 -9.55 -8.81
C ASN A 52 4.43 -8.25 -9.10
N GLN A 53 4.57 -7.24 -8.25
CA GLN A 53 3.95 -5.93 -8.41
C GLN A 53 4.91 -4.83 -7.98
N HIS A 54 4.64 -3.62 -8.42
CA HIS A 54 5.42 -2.44 -8.04
C HIS A 54 4.55 -1.41 -7.34
N LEU A 55 5.20 -0.58 -6.56
CA LEU A 55 4.64 0.68 -6.06
C LEU A 55 5.45 1.82 -6.65
N HIS A 56 4.79 2.77 -7.31
CA HIS A 56 5.43 3.93 -7.91
C HIS A 56 4.97 5.20 -7.18
N LEU A 57 5.92 6.04 -6.79
CA LEU A 57 5.65 7.32 -6.16
C LEU A 57 5.94 8.43 -7.16
N LEU A 58 4.91 9.16 -7.55
CA LEU A 58 5.03 10.28 -8.51
C LEU A 58 5.17 11.57 -7.71
N VAL A 59 6.23 12.33 -8.00
CA VAL A 59 6.52 13.56 -7.25
C VAL A 59 5.77 14.73 -7.89
N LYS A 60 4.95 15.41 -7.09
CA LYS A 60 4.13 16.57 -7.50
C LYS A 60 4.32 17.70 -6.52
N ALA A 61 3.95 18.92 -6.93
CA ALA A 61 4.08 20.11 -6.09
C ALA A 61 3.12 20.09 -4.90
N LYS A 62 1.95 19.46 -5.05
CA LYS A 62 0.92 19.39 -4.00
C LYS A 62 0.48 17.94 -3.79
N PRO A 63 0.15 17.57 -2.53
CA PRO A 63 -0.38 16.24 -2.27
C PRO A 63 -1.76 16.07 -2.88
N ASP A 64 -2.18 14.81 -3.02
CA ASP A 64 -3.53 14.47 -3.43
C ASP A 64 -4.51 14.80 -2.29
N ALA A 65 -5.77 15.02 -2.62
CA ALA A 65 -6.80 15.24 -1.63
C ALA A 65 -6.99 13.98 -0.78
N LEU A 66 -7.25 14.16 0.51
CA LEU A 66 -7.57 13.04 1.40
C LEU A 66 -8.87 12.38 0.95
N SER A 67 -8.87 11.05 0.93
CA SER A 67 -10.04 10.27 0.53
C SER A 67 -9.91 8.86 1.11
N PRO A 68 -10.98 8.03 1.05
CA PRO A 68 -10.88 6.62 1.42
C PRO A 68 -9.99 5.78 0.50
N ARG A 69 -9.55 6.35 -0.61
CA ARG A 69 -8.70 5.65 -1.58
C ARG A 69 -7.40 5.22 -0.92
N HIS A 70 -6.99 3.98 -1.13
CA HIS A 70 -5.79 3.42 -0.52
C HIS A 70 -5.27 2.23 -1.31
N PHE A 71 -4.06 1.81 -1.00
CA PHE A 71 -3.54 0.51 -1.39
C PHE A 71 -3.19 -0.28 -0.13
N ALA A 72 -3.06 -1.60 -0.27
CA ALA A 72 -2.80 -2.48 0.86
C ALA A 72 -1.49 -3.23 0.67
N LEU A 73 -0.70 -3.28 1.74
CA LEU A 73 0.52 -4.08 1.83
C LEU A 73 0.24 -5.29 2.70
N ARG A 74 0.53 -6.48 2.19
CA ARG A 74 0.37 -7.71 2.95
C ARG A 74 1.60 -7.93 3.81
N VAL A 75 1.38 -8.26 5.08
CA VAL A 75 2.43 -8.62 6.02
C VAL A 75 2.20 -10.02 6.55
N LYS A 76 3.27 -10.65 7.07
CA LYS A 76 3.18 -11.97 7.67
C LYS A 76 2.63 -11.92 9.08
N ASP A 77 2.83 -10.81 9.79
CA ASP A 77 2.43 -10.65 11.18
C ASP A 77 1.98 -9.21 11.42
N ALA A 78 0.68 -9.00 11.37
CA ALA A 78 0.08 -7.66 11.53
C ALA A 78 0.29 -7.11 12.94
N ARG A 79 0.30 -7.98 13.95
CA ARG A 79 0.53 -7.54 15.34
C ARG A 79 1.94 -7.00 15.52
N ALA A 80 2.93 -7.71 15.00
CA ALA A 80 4.33 -7.26 15.06
C ALA A 80 4.51 -5.97 14.24
N ALA A 81 3.88 -5.85 13.08
CA ALA A 81 3.91 -4.64 12.27
C ALA A 81 3.30 -3.46 13.01
N ARG A 82 2.16 -3.67 13.67
CA ARG A 82 1.50 -2.64 14.48
C ARG A 82 2.40 -2.13 15.60
N ASN A 83 3.04 -3.04 16.33
CA ASN A 83 3.95 -2.69 17.42
C ASN A 83 5.18 -1.94 16.92
N TYR A 84 5.77 -2.42 15.83
CA TYR A 84 6.92 -1.77 15.19
C TYR A 84 6.60 -0.31 14.81
N LEU A 85 5.47 -0.10 14.14
CA LEU A 85 5.07 1.23 13.68
C LEU A 85 4.80 2.17 14.86
N LYS A 86 4.14 1.67 15.90
CA LYS A 86 3.89 2.47 17.12
C LYS A 86 5.21 2.87 17.81
N GLU A 87 6.18 1.97 17.86
CA GLU A 87 7.49 2.29 18.42
C GLU A 87 8.22 3.36 17.62
N LYS A 88 7.98 3.41 16.31
CA LYS A 88 8.54 4.45 15.43
C LYS A 88 7.74 5.75 15.45
N GLY A 89 6.71 5.85 16.29
CA GLY A 89 5.90 7.05 16.39
C GLY A 89 4.87 7.22 15.27
N ILE A 90 4.55 6.16 14.55
CA ILE A 90 3.56 6.18 13.47
C ILE A 90 2.18 5.90 14.06
N ALA A 91 1.22 6.79 13.78
CA ALA A 91 -0.16 6.59 14.20
C ALA A 91 -0.77 5.40 13.46
N VAL A 92 -1.39 4.50 14.20
CA VAL A 92 -2.07 3.32 13.68
C VAL A 92 -3.57 3.51 13.86
N GLU A 93 -4.34 3.41 12.76
CA GLU A 93 -5.79 3.49 12.81
C GLU A 93 -6.40 2.11 12.66
N GLU A 94 -7.11 1.66 13.69
CA GLU A 94 -7.90 0.43 13.59
C GLU A 94 -9.12 0.70 12.71
N THR A 95 -9.66 -0.35 12.10
CA THR A 95 -10.75 -0.22 11.16
C THR A 95 -11.72 -1.41 11.27
N THR A 96 -12.75 -1.40 10.45
CA THR A 96 -13.78 -2.44 10.43
C THR A 96 -13.16 -3.81 10.23
N VAL A 97 -13.56 -4.77 11.04
CA VAL A 97 -13.06 -6.13 10.99
C VAL A 97 -13.53 -6.81 9.71
N ILE A 98 -12.60 -7.48 9.05
CA ILE A 98 -12.90 -8.43 7.98
C ILE A 98 -12.62 -9.83 8.55
N PRO A 99 -13.58 -10.75 8.54
CA PRO A 99 -13.34 -12.11 9.03
C PRO A 99 -12.15 -12.76 8.33
N GLY A 100 -11.22 -13.32 9.11
CA GLY A 100 -10.03 -13.97 8.58
C GLY A 100 -8.87 -13.02 8.30
N ALA A 101 -9.00 -11.73 8.57
CA ALA A 101 -7.93 -10.76 8.37
C ALA A 101 -7.63 -9.97 9.64
N ASP A 102 -6.37 -9.64 9.83
CA ASP A 102 -5.95 -8.63 10.80
C ASP A 102 -5.39 -7.45 10.01
N ARG A 103 -5.98 -6.27 10.16
CA ARG A 103 -5.63 -5.11 9.33
C ARG A 103 -5.79 -3.80 10.06
N PHE A 104 -5.06 -2.82 9.60
CA PHE A 104 -5.12 -1.45 10.10
C PHE A 104 -4.64 -0.48 9.02
N PHE A 105 -4.80 0.81 9.27
CA PHE A 105 -4.34 1.86 8.36
C PHE A 105 -3.25 2.71 8.97
N ILE A 106 -2.36 3.19 8.12
CA ILE A 106 -1.39 4.24 8.41
C ILE A 106 -1.46 5.27 7.29
N PHE A 107 -0.85 6.44 7.51
CA PHE A 107 -0.74 7.48 6.48
C PHE A 107 0.72 7.79 6.23
N ASP A 108 1.07 7.97 4.95
CA ASP A 108 2.40 8.45 4.62
C ASP A 108 2.52 9.96 4.92
N PRO A 109 3.72 10.57 4.79
CA PRO A 109 3.89 11.98 5.09
C PRO A 109 3.03 12.94 4.26
N ASP A 110 2.54 12.50 3.10
CA ASP A 110 1.67 13.30 2.23
C ASP A 110 0.18 13.01 2.43
N GLY A 111 -0.16 12.14 3.40
CA GLY A 111 -1.54 11.80 3.68
C GLY A 111 -2.08 10.66 2.83
N ASN A 112 -1.26 9.97 2.07
CA ASN A 112 -1.70 8.78 1.34
C ASN A 112 -2.02 7.67 2.34
N ARG A 113 -3.20 7.08 2.18
CA ARG A 113 -3.71 6.06 3.08
C ARG A 113 -3.15 4.71 2.68
N VAL A 114 -2.57 3.98 3.64
CA VAL A 114 -1.96 2.68 3.41
C VAL A 114 -2.58 1.68 4.36
N GLU A 115 -3.13 0.61 3.82
CA GLU A 115 -3.61 -0.51 4.63
C GLU A 115 -2.48 -1.51 4.83
N ILE A 116 -2.33 -2.00 6.07
CA ILE A 116 -1.45 -3.12 6.40
C ILE A 116 -2.36 -4.28 6.74
N VAL A 117 -2.18 -5.42 6.08
CA VAL A 117 -3.10 -6.54 6.23
C VAL A 117 -2.36 -7.87 6.30
N GLN A 118 -2.77 -8.69 7.26
CA GLN A 118 -2.41 -10.10 7.35
C GLN A 118 -3.67 -10.92 7.11
N TRP A 119 -3.62 -11.85 6.17
CA TRP A 119 -4.66 -12.85 6.02
C TRP A 119 -4.30 -14.05 6.89
N LEU A 120 -5.11 -14.27 7.93
CA LEU A 120 -4.95 -15.43 8.82
C LEU A 120 -5.38 -16.71 8.11
N GLU A 121 -6.32 -16.55 7.16
CA GLU A 121 -6.79 -17.61 6.28
C GLU A 121 -7.22 -16.97 4.95
N PRO A 122 -7.27 -17.70 3.83
CA PRO A 122 -7.74 -17.15 2.58
C PRO A 122 -9.16 -16.59 2.71
N TYR A 123 -9.46 -15.49 2.04
CA TYR A 123 -10.80 -14.92 2.06
C TYR A 123 -11.78 -15.90 1.43
N ASP A 124 -12.82 -16.26 2.18
CA ASP A 124 -13.89 -17.15 1.73
C ASP A 124 -15.23 -16.43 1.90
N PRO A 125 -15.83 -15.93 0.82
CA PRO A 125 -17.10 -15.22 0.90
C PRO A 125 -18.22 -16.06 1.54
N ALA A 126 -18.26 -17.37 1.26
CA ALA A 126 -19.29 -18.24 1.83
C ALA A 126 -19.14 -18.38 3.34
N ALA A 127 -17.91 -18.56 3.83
CA ALA A 127 -17.64 -18.73 5.26
C ALA A 127 -17.78 -17.42 6.03
N SER A 128 -17.52 -16.27 5.39
CA SER A 128 -17.56 -14.98 6.05
C SER A 128 -18.93 -14.31 6.07
N GLY A 129 -19.95 -14.93 5.48
CA GLY A 129 -21.28 -14.34 5.38
C GLY A 129 -21.35 -13.16 4.41
N ALA A 130 -20.48 -13.15 3.41
CA ALA A 130 -20.39 -12.05 2.45
C ALA A 130 -21.63 -11.94 1.58
N VAL A 131 -21.95 -10.72 1.15
CA VAL A 131 -23.04 -10.42 0.23
C VAL A 131 -22.54 -9.59 -0.93
N ARG A 132 -23.21 -9.73 -2.08
CA ARG A 132 -22.92 -8.89 -3.23
C ARG A 132 -23.91 -7.73 -3.29
N LEU A 133 -23.43 -6.62 -3.78
CA LEU A 133 -24.31 -5.50 -4.08
C LEU A 133 -25.17 -5.84 -5.30
N ASP A 134 -26.44 -5.48 -5.25
CA ASP A 134 -27.37 -5.66 -6.36
C ASP A 134 -27.36 -4.48 -7.30
#